data_f122cff26a224115793d99b1356ba8ac
#
_entry.id   f122cff26a224115793d99b1356ba8ac
#
_cell.length_a   1.000
_cell.length_b   1.000
_cell.length_c   1.000
_cell.angle_alpha   90.00
_cell.angle_beta   90.00
_cell.angle_gamma   90.00
#
_symmetry.space_group_name_H-M   'P 1'
#
loop_
_entity.id
_entity.type
_entity.pdbx_description
1 polymer ?
#
loop_
_entity_poly.entity_id
_entity_poly.type
_entity_poly.pdbx_seq_one_letter_code
_entity_poly.pdbx_strand_id
1 'polypeptide(L)'
;MDRVVRNGRVYFDGRLQNVDLWIRDGKVASLGGTHQAEETIDGRGMIVLPGAVDLHVHFRDPGYTHKEDWETGSTSAVAGGVTTVVDQPNTDPPTLDERSYRMKLEIAERRSVVDFCLNGGPGRVKRLAELGAAAIGEIFTYDHGEGDLQRILDETARSGLLPTIHAEDREVIQENTEPLRDMREPELYSLARPNRAEAKAIEMVLRMTERAHICHLSTSEGLELVRAAKRGGKRVSCEVAPHHLLFTKRDWRRQGTFLKMNPPLRDFRDKDALWDGLRRGDIDAVASDHAPHLPEEKRDDIWDAPPGVPGVETMLPLLLIAVRSNLLSLDRMVDALSRRPAEILGLASKGRIGVGMDADLAIIDPRAASEIKVDRLHSGAEWTPYEGRRALFPKITMIRGEVVYSDDELAARPGFGRKLPGPGRRKMARFGPGEEEE
;
A
#
# COMPACT_ATOMS: atom_id res chain seq x y z
N MET A 1 -25.71 -13.94 -4.39
CA MET A 1 -25.39 -15.04 -5.31
C MET A 1 -24.36 -15.94 -4.66
N ASP A 2 -24.63 -17.24 -4.57
CA ASP A 2 -23.72 -18.21 -3.96
C ASP A 2 -22.74 -18.71 -5.02
N ARG A 3 -21.45 -18.63 -4.72
CA ARG A 3 -20.37 -19.04 -5.63
C ARG A 3 -19.48 -20.09 -5.01
N VAL A 4 -18.79 -20.84 -5.85
CA VAL A 4 -17.74 -21.76 -5.42
C VAL A 4 -16.52 -21.66 -6.33
N VAL A 5 -15.33 -21.57 -5.73
CA VAL A 5 -14.06 -21.80 -6.45
C VAL A 5 -13.67 -23.26 -6.23
N ARG A 6 -13.68 -24.07 -7.32
CA ARG A 6 -13.41 -25.50 -7.29
C ARG A 6 -12.05 -25.85 -7.85
N ASN A 7 -11.51 -26.97 -7.40
CA ASN A 7 -10.28 -27.59 -7.94
C ASN A 7 -9.01 -26.70 -7.79
N GLY A 8 -9.09 -25.57 -7.09
CA GLY A 8 -7.94 -24.71 -6.84
C GLY A 8 -7.14 -25.11 -5.62
N ARG A 9 -5.92 -24.62 -5.53
CA ARG A 9 -5.13 -24.66 -4.29
C ARG A 9 -5.35 -23.38 -3.51
N VAL A 10 -6.15 -23.43 -2.47
CA VAL A 10 -6.50 -22.28 -1.63
C VAL A 10 -5.46 -22.10 -0.54
N TYR A 11 -4.96 -20.87 -0.38
CA TYR A 11 -4.06 -20.52 0.71
C TYR A 11 -4.86 -20.16 1.97
N PHE A 12 -4.78 -21.01 2.99
CA PHE A 12 -5.29 -20.72 4.34
C PHE A 12 -4.49 -21.51 5.37
N ASP A 13 -4.49 -21.04 6.62
CA ASP A 13 -3.70 -21.61 7.70
C ASP A 13 -2.21 -21.81 7.34
N GLY A 14 -1.60 -20.80 6.70
CA GLY A 14 -0.17 -20.76 6.40
C GLY A 14 0.28 -21.63 5.23
N ARG A 15 -0.62 -22.30 4.47
CA ARG A 15 -0.27 -23.21 3.38
C ARG A 15 -1.32 -23.29 2.29
N LEU A 16 -0.90 -23.74 1.10
CA LEU A 16 -1.80 -24.09 0.01
C LEU A 16 -2.45 -25.46 0.24
N GLN A 17 -3.76 -25.54 0.14
CA GLN A 17 -4.56 -26.75 0.35
C GLN A 17 -5.54 -26.97 -0.81
N ASN A 18 -5.72 -28.21 -1.23
CA ASN A 18 -6.69 -28.58 -2.26
C ASN A 18 -8.07 -28.67 -1.61
N VAL A 19 -8.83 -27.57 -1.64
CA VAL A 19 -10.17 -27.49 -1.09
C VAL A 19 -11.04 -26.61 -1.97
N ASP A 20 -12.32 -26.90 -2.04
CA ASP A 20 -13.31 -26.00 -2.63
C ASP A 20 -13.58 -24.84 -1.65
N LEU A 21 -13.62 -23.60 -2.17
CA LEU A 21 -13.92 -22.41 -1.39
C LEU A 21 -15.33 -21.93 -1.72
N TRP A 22 -16.21 -21.98 -0.74
CA TRP A 22 -17.62 -21.62 -0.87
C TRP A 22 -17.87 -20.20 -0.38
N ILE A 23 -18.61 -19.44 -1.18
CA ILE A 23 -18.87 -18.01 -0.95
C ILE A 23 -20.39 -17.81 -0.88
N ARG A 24 -20.82 -17.12 0.18
CA ARG A 24 -22.21 -16.70 0.38
C ARG A 24 -22.25 -15.29 0.95
N ASP A 25 -23.14 -14.45 0.42
CA ASP A 25 -23.32 -13.06 0.87
C ASP A 25 -22.00 -12.27 0.95
N GLY A 26 -21.12 -12.46 -0.04
CA GLY A 26 -19.84 -11.80 -0.13
C GLY A 26 -18.76 -12.31 0.81
N LYS A 27 -19.02 -13.38 1.57
CA LYS A 27 -18.11 -13.95 2.59
C LYS A 27 -17.75 -15.39 2.27
N VAL A 28 -16.59 -15.80 2.78
CA VAL A 28 -16.22 -17.21 2.79
C VAL A 28 -17.17 -17.95 3.75
N ALA A 29 -18.02 -18.79 3.18
CA ALA A 29 -19.00 -19.57 3.93
C ALA A 29 -18.41 -20.88 4.48
N SER A 30 -17.59 -21.58 3.67
CA SER A 30 -16.85 -22.77 4.10
C SER A 30 -15.63 -23.04 3.23
N LEU A 31 -14.71 -23.82 3.76
CA LEU A 31 -13.56 -24.40 3.07
C LEU A 31 -13.76 -25.93 3.08
N GLY A 32 -13.97 -26.50 1.89
CA GLY A 32 -14.38 -27.89 1.73
C GLY A 32 -15.89 -28.11 1.95
N GLY A 33 -16.30 -29.39 1.94
CA GLY A 33 -17.71 -29.79 2.01
C GLY A 33 -18.39 -29.77 0.64
N THR A 34 -19.67 -30.17 0.63
CA THR A 34 -20.52 -30.21 -0.57
C THR A 34 -21.74 -29.32 -0.35
N HIS A 35 -21.82 -28.24 -1.11
CA HIS A 35 -22.92 -27.29 -1.08
C HIS A 35 -23.42 -27.03 -2.51
N GLN A 36 -24.56 -26.38 -2.65
CA GLN A 36 -25.03 -25.87 -3.94
C GLN A 36 -24.50 -24.44 -4.15
N ALA A 37 -24.10 -24.15 -5.36
CA ALA A 37 -23.71 -22.79 -5.79
C ALA A 37 -24.42 -22.46 -7.10
N GLU A 38 -24.73 -21.21 -7.30
CA GLU A 38 -25.31 -20.70 -8.55
C GLU A 38 -24.25 -20.56 -9.64
N GLU A 39 -23.02 -20.26 -9.21
CA GLU A 39 -21.87 -20.05 -10.10
C GLU A 39 -20.64 -20.84 -9.61
N THR A 40 -19.94 -21.45 -10.56
CA THR A 40 -18.69 -22.18 -10.30
C THR A 40 -17.53 -21.55 -11.06
N ILE A 41 -16.48 -21.20 -10.34
CA ILE A 41 -15.18 -20.75 -10.89
C ILE A 41 -14.25 -21.96 -10.87
N ASP A 42 -13.76 -22.38 -12.03
CA ASP A 42 -12.79 -23.49 -12.12
C ASP A 42 -11.38 -22.99 -11.83
N GLY A 43 -10.89 -23.32 -10.65
CA GLY A 43 -9.54 -23.02 -10.17
C GLY A 43 -8.48 -24.07 -10.52
N ARG A 44 -8.76 -25.00 -11.44
CA ARG A 44 -7.86 -26.10 -11.77
C ARG A 44 -6.47 -25.61 -12.19
N GLY A 45 -5.47 -26.05 -11.46
CA GLY A 45 -4.06 -25.64 -11.67
C GLY A 45 -3.72 -24.25 -11.15
N MET A 46 -4.69 -23.53 -10.57
CA MET A 46 -4.51 -22.19 -10.02
C MET A 46 -4.24 -22.22 -8.50
N ILE A 47 -3.67 -21.13 -8.01
CA ILE A 47 -3.58 -20.82 -6.59
C ILE A 47 -4.57 -19.70 -6.27
N VAL A 48 -5.22 -19.80 -5.12
CA VAL A 48 -6.17 -18.82 -4.62
C VAL A 48 -5.57 -18.19 -3.36
N LEU A 49 -5.26 -16.91 -3.44
CA LEU A 49 -4.66 -16.12 -2.36
C LEU A 49 -5.69 -15.11 -1.83
N PRO A 50 -5.57 -14.66 -0.58
CA PRO A 50 -6.31 -13.47 -0.16
C PRO A 50 -5.89 -12.27 -0.99
N GLY A 51 -6.83 -11.40 -1.32
CA GLY A 51 -6.53 -10.14 -2.00
C GLY A 51 -5.54 -9.29 -1.22
N ALA A 52 -4.65 -8.62 -1.91
CA ALA A 52 -3.68 -7.72 -1.30
C ALA A 52 -4.36 -6.46 -0.74
N VAL A 53 -3.79 -5.92 0.33
CA VAL A 53 -4.19 -4.67 0.97
C VAL A 53 -3.01 -3.71 0.86
N ASP A 54 -3.15 -2.69 0.04
CA ASP A 54 -2.09 -1.69 -0.17
C ASP A 54 -2.29 -0.49 0.77
N LEU A 55 -1.34 -0.29 1.66
CA LEU A 55 -1.39 0.77 2.68
C LEU A 55 -1.07 2.16 2.13
N HIS A 56 -0.57 2.25 0.89
CA HIS A 56 0.05 3.47 0.41
C HIS A 56 -0.12 3.68 -1.09
N VAL A 57 -1.16 4.44 -1.46
CA VAL A 57 -1.40 4.86 -2.84
C VAL A 57 -1.71 6.35 -2.92
N HIS A 58 -1.41 6.97 -4.07
CA HIS A 58 -1.73 8.35 -4.40
C HIS A 58 -2.52 8.36 -5.71
N PHE A 59 -3.85 8.22 -5.63
CA PHE A 59 -4.71 8.22 -6.82
C PHE A 59 -4.96 9.62 -7.39
N ARG A 60 -4.27 10.64 -6.85
CA ARG A 60 -4.19 11.99 -7.44
C ARG A 60 -5.51 12.75 -7.56
N ASP A 61 -6.63 12.18 -7.16
CA ASP A 61 -7.96 12.75 -7.27
C ASP A 61 -8.53 13.08 -5.86
N PRO A 62 -8.89 14.34 -5.62
CA PRO A 62 -9.02 15.49 -6.52
C PRO A 62 -7.71 16.20 -6.86
N GLY A 63 -7.76 17.00 -7.93
CA GLY A 63 -6.80 18.05 -8.27
C GLY A 63 -5.73 17.68 -9.29
N TYR A 64 -5.34 16.41 -9.38
CA TYR A 64 -4.28 15.95 -10.28
C TYR A 64 -4.74 14.80 -11.19
N THR A 65 -6.02 14.81 -11.58
CA THR A 65 -6.66 13.74 -12.37
C THR A 65 -6.05 13.53 -13.75
N HIS A 66 -5.25 14.46 -14.23
CA HIS A 66 -4.45 14.29 -15.46
C HIS A 66 -3.30 13.27 -15.30
N LYS A 67 -2.92 12.93 -14.05
CA LYS A 67 -1.86 11.94 -13.74
C LYS A 67 -2.44 10.57 -13.41
N GLU A 68 -3.52 10.57 -12.65
CA GLU A 68 -4.27 9.38 -12.20
C GLU A 68 -5.59 9.83 -11.58
N ASP A 69 -6.60 8.99 -11.59
CA ASP A 69 -7.84 9.21 -10.87
C ASP A 69 -8.31 7.92 -10.16
N TRP A 70 -9.47 7.99 -9.48
CA TRP A 70 -10.00 6.84 -8.76
C TRP A 70 -10.42 5.68 -9.67
N GLU A 71 -10.79 5.95 -10.92
CA GLU A 71 -11.20 4.92 -11.86
C GLU A 71 -9.98 4.16 -12.40
N THR A 72 -8.98 4.85 -12.93
CA THR A 72 -7.76 4.24 -13.46
C THR A 72 -6.91 3.62 -12.38
N GLY A 73 -6.68 4.31 -11.25
CA GLY A 73 -5.91 3.79 -10.13
C GLY A 73 -6.55 2.57 -9.46
N SER A 74 -7.89 2.56 -9.27
CA SER A 74 -8.55 1.39 -8.69
C SER A 74 -8.67 0.23 -9.68
N THR A 75 -8.75 0.48 -10.99
CA THR A 75 -8.65 -0.56 -12.03
C THR A 75 -7.26 -1.20 -12.02
N SER A 76 -6.19 -0.39 -11.96
CA SER A 76 -4.82 -0.88 -11.76
C SER A 76 -4.70 -1.76 -10.51
N ALA A 77 -5.31 -1.35 -9.41
CA ALA A 77 -5.28 -2.12 -8.17
C ALA A 77 -5.89 -3.51 -8.35
N VAL A 78 -7.12 -3.61 -8.89
CA VAL A 78 -7.79 -4.91 -9.07
C VAL A 78 -7.12 -5.77 -10.14
N ALA A 79 -6.56 -5.20 -11.20
CA ALA A 79 -5.76 -5.91 -12.19
C ALA A 79 -4.49 -6.53 -11.57
N GLY A 80 -3.89 -5.84 -10.58
CA GLY A 80 -2.77 -6.33 -9.79
C GLY A 80 -3.13 -7.28 -8.65
N GLY A 81 -4.43 -7.56 -8.40
CA GLY A 81 -4.88 -8.41 -7.28
C GLY A 81 -4.96 -7.70 -5.93
N VAL A 82 -4.93 -6.37 -5.93
CA VAL A 82 -5.16 -5.54 -4.76
C VAL A 82 -6.66 -5.32 -4.59
N THR A 83 -7.21 -5.66 -3.44
CA THR A 83 -8.65 -5.59 -3.15
C THR A 83 -9.02 -4.50 -2.16
N THR A 84 -8.04 -3.91 -1.53
CA THR A 84 -8.21 -2.79 -0.60
C THR A 84 -7.01 -1.85 -0.71
N VAL A 85 -7.28 -0.53 -0.79
CA VAL A 85 -6.24 0.51 -0.85
C VAL A 85 -6.42 1.55 0.24
N VAL A 86 -5.33 2.23 0.61
CA VAL A 86 -5.34 3.40 1.49
C VAL A 86 -4.77 4.58 0.73
N ASP A 87 -5.63 5.53 0.40
CA ASP A 87 -5.20 6.70 -0.37
C ASP A 87 -4.74 7.85 0.53
N GLN A 88 -3.62 8.47 0.14
CA GLN A 88 -2.90 9.48 0.91
C GLN A 88 -3.53 10.88 0.76
N PRO A 89 -3.31 11.80 1.72
CA PRO A 89 -4.02 13.08 1.79
C PRO A 89 -3.45 14.19 0.89
N ASN A 90 -2.34 13.97 0.19
CA ASN A 90 -1.63 14.98 -0.61
C ASN A 90 -2.25 15.22 -1.99
N THR A 91 -3.52 15.52 -2.01
CA THR A 91 -4.33 15.92 -3.17
C THR A 91 -4.50 17.45 -3.22
N ASP A 92 -5.21 17.98 -4.21
CA ASP A 92 -5.57 19.41 -4.28
C ASP A 92 -7.10 19.57 -4.36
N PRO A 93 -7.75 20.05 -3.29
CA PRO A 93 -7.15 20.44 -2.01
C PRO A 93 -6.63 19.24 -1.21
N PRO A 94 -5.62 19.45 -0.34
CA PRO A 94 -5.14 18.41 0.56
C PRO A 94 -6.20 18.05 1.60
N THR A 95 -6.23 16.78 2.03
CA THR A 95 -7.27 16.25 2.93
C THR A 95 -6.98 16.60 4.40
N LEU A 96 -7.11 17.90 4.76
CA LEU A 96 -6.75 18.43 6.07
C LEU A 96 -7.94 18.72 7.00
N ASP A 97 -9.15 18.78 6.47
CA ASP A 97 -10.36 19.13 7.19
C ASP A 97 -11.60 18.35 6.71
N GLU A 98 -12.76 18.65 7.31
CA GLU A 98 -14.01 17.99 6.96
C GLU A 98 -14.41 18.20 5.49
N ARG A 99 -14.24 19.41 4.97
CA ARG A 99 -14.66 19.76 3.60
C ARG A 99 -13.86 18.97 2.57
N SER A 100 -12.54 19.01 2.68
CA SER A 100 -11.64 18.30 1.77
C SER A 100 -11.78 16.78 1.90
N TYR A 101 -11.98 16.28 3.12
CA TYR A 101 -12.22 14.85 3.36
C TYR A 101 -13.53 14.36 2.72
N ARG A 102 -14.65 15.11 2.90
CA ARG A 102 -15.95 14.75 2.31
C ARG A 102 -15.92 14.81 0.79
N MET A 103 -15.27 15.84 0.22
CA MET A 103 -15.08 15.95 -1.23
C MET A 103 -14.38 14.72 -1.80
N LYS A 104 -13.24 14.35 -1.22
CA LYS A 104 -12.47 13.18 -1.65
C LYS A 104 -13.25 11.87 -1.47
N LEU A 105 -13.96 11.75 -0.35
CA LEU A 105 -14.82 10.59 -0.08
C LEU A 105 -15.90 10.42 -1.14
N GLU A 106 -16.61 11.50 -1.47
CA GLU A 106 -17.68 11.47 -2.47
C GLU A 106 -17.17 11.05 -3.86
N ILE A 107 -15.99 11.53 -4.25
CA ILE A 107 -15.33 11.13 -5.49
C ILE A 107 -14.99 9.63 -5.46
N ALA A 108 -14.34 9.18 -4.39
CA ALA A 108 -13.94 7.79 -4.22
C ALA A 108 -15.14 6.83 -4.23
N GLU A 109 -16.22 7.17 -3.52
CA GLU A 109 -17.47 6.38 -3.47
C GLU A 109 -18.15 6.25 -4.85
N ARG A 110 -18.00 7.25 -5.71
CA ARG A 110 -18.59 7.22 -7.06
C ARG A 110 -17.75 6.47 -8.08
N ARG A 111 -16.43 6.41 -7.91
CA ARG A 111 -15.50 5.95 -8.95
C ARG A 111 -14.75 4.68 -8.62
N SER A 112 -14.44 4.44 -7.35
CA SER A 112 -13.61 3.30 -6.97
C SER A 112 -14.26 1.96 -7.30
N VAL A 113 -13.50 1.05 -7.90
CA VAL A 113 -13.87 -0.35 -8.07
C VAL A 113 -13.23 -1.26 -7.02
N VAL A 114 -12.35 -0.73 -6.18
CA VAL A 114 -11.67 -1.43 -5.08
C VAL A 114 -12.19 -0.91 -3.74
N ASP A 115 -12.24 -1.74 -2.71
CA ASP A 115 -12.53 -1.26 -1.35
C ASP A 115 -11.43 -0.32 -0.87
N PHE A 116 -11.77 0.72 -0.13
CA PHE A 116 -10.80 1.75 0.20
C PHE A 116 -10.91 2.34 1.60
N CYS A 117 -9.78 2.85 2.05
CA CYS A 117 -9.65 3.75 3.18
C CYS A 117 -9.08 5.09 2.69
N LEU A 118 -9.38 6.16 3.43
CA LEU A 118 -8.78 7.47 3.22
C LEU A 118 -7.96 7.86 4.45
N ASN A 119 -6.72 8.27 4.25
CA ASN A 119 -5.95 8.95 5.26
C ASN A 119 -6.34 10.43 5.35
N GLY A 120 -6.26 10.99 6.54
CA GLY A 120 -6.32 12.43 6.74
C GLY A 120 -4.92 13.01 6.92
N GLY A 121 -4.67 14.23 6.45
CA GLY A 121 -3.42 14.93 6.71
C GLY A 121 -3.36 15.56 8.10
N PRO A 122 -2.21 16.19 8.48
CA PRO A 122 -1.96 16.74 9.80
C PRO A 122 -2.68 18.09 10.04
N GLY A 123 -3.97 18.15 9.70
CA GLY A 123 -4.83 19.32 9.87
C GLY A 123 -5.75 19.21 11.09
N ARG A 124 -7.05 19.08 10.87
CA ARG A 124 -8.05 18.92 11.93
C ARG A 124 -8.20 17.45 12.36
N VAL A 125 -7.17 16.91 12.97
CA VAL A 125 -7.00 15.47 13.30
C VAL A 125 -8.23 14.88 13.98
N LYS A 126 -8.74 15.51 15.05
CA LYS A 126 -9.93 15.01 15.77
C LYS A 126 -11.14 14.88 14.84
N ARG A 127 -11.38 15.90 14.00
CA ARG A 127 -12.53 15.90 13.08
C ARG A 127 -12.38 14.82 11.99
N LEU A 128 -11.18 14.65 11.46
CA LEU A 128 -10.87 13.59 10.49
C LEU A 128 -11.09 12.19 11.08
N ALA A 129 -10.73 11.98 12.35
CA ALA A 129 -11.01 10.72 13.07
C ALA A 129 -12.52 10.46 13.19
N GLU A 130 -13.32 11.47 13.55
CA GLU A 130 -14.78 11.38 13.63
C GLU A 130 -15.42 11.04 12.29
N LEU A 131 -14.86 11.52 11.18
CA LEU A 131 -15.27 11.19 9.81
C LEU A 131 -14.86 9.81 9.36
N GLY A 132 -13.97 9.15 10.11
CA GLY A 132 -13.49 7.78 9.85
C GLY A 132 -12.29 7.74 8.92
N ALA A 133 -11.36 8.68 9.05
CA ALA A 133 -10.02 8.54 8.48
C ALA A 133 -9.35 7.26 9.02
N ALA A 134 -8.56 6.59 8.18
CA ALA A 134 -7.89 5.35 8.56
C ALA A 134 -6.66 5.62 9.43
N ALA A 135 -5.91 6.65 9.09
CA ALA A 135 -4.71 7.10 9.76
C ALA A 135 -4.56 8.62 9.59
N ILE A 136 -3.57 9.22 10.24
CA ILE A 136 -3.07 10.56 9.94
C ILE A 136 -1.71 10.43 9.29
N GLY A 137 -1.60 10.92 8.10
CA GLY A 137 -0.42 10.83 7.25
C GLY A 137 -0.79 10.51 5.79
N GLU A 138 0.11 10.58 4.93
CA GLU A 138 1.56 10.56 5.12
C GLU A 138 2.04 11.89 5.74
N ILE A 139 2.70 11.85 6.91
CA ILE A 139 3.28 13.02 7.56
C ILE A 139 4.73 13.14 7.11
N PHE A 140 5.02 14.17 6.34
CA PHE A 140 6.39 14.47 5.88
C PHE A 140 7.17 15.18 6.99
N THR A 141 8.11 14.50 7.62
CA THR A 141 8.87 15.07 8.75
C THR A 141 9.64 16.33 8.39
N TYR A 142 10.07 16.47 7.13
CA TYR A 142 10.76 17.66 6.66
C TYR A 142 9.87 18.91 6.50
N ASP A 143 8.53 18.76 6.56
CA ASP A 143 7.60 19.90 6.46
C ASP A 143 7.28 20.50 7.83
N HIS A 144 7.68 19.83 8.91
CA HIS A 144 7.34 20.22 10.28
C HIS A 144 8.58 20.45 11.14
N GLY A 145 8.54 21.48 11.99
CA GLY A 145 9.49 21.61 13.10
C GLY A 145 9.17 20.61 14.22
N GLU A 146 10.14 20.29 15.09
CA GLU A 146 9.97 19.29 16.15
C GLU A 146 8.74 19.54 17.03
N GLY A 147 8.50 20.79 17.43
CA GLY A 147 7.33 21.14 18.27
C GLY A 147 5.99 20.95 17.57
N ASP A 148 5.91 21.24 16.27
CA ASP A 148 4.70 21.01 15.48
C ASP A 148 4.48 19.51 15.24
N LEU A 149 5.53 18.77 14.91
CA LEU A 149 5.47 17.31 14.75
C LEU A 149 5.01 16.64 16.06
N GLN A 150 5.55 17.03 17.21
CA GLN A 150 5.10 16.50 18.51
C GLN A 150 3.62 16.74 18.75
N ARG A 151 3.12 17.96 18.46
CA ARG A 151 1.69 18.29 18.57
C ARG A 151 0.83 17.40 17.68
N ILE A 152 1.24 17.20 16.41
CA ILE A 152 0.53 16.35 15.46
C ILE A 152 0.47 14.89 15.98
N LEU A 153 1.59 14.35 16.45
CA LEU A 153 1.66 12.99 16.99
C LEU A 153 0.77 12.83 18.23
N ASP A 154 0.77 13.80 19.14
CA ASP A 154 -0.06 13.78 20.34
C ASP A 154 -1.56 13.85 20.02
N GLU A 155 -1.95 14.71 19.08
CA GLU A 155 -3.35 14.79 18.64
C GLU A 155 -3.80 13.52 17.95
N THR A 156 -2.93 12.91 17.13
CA THR A 156 -3.19 11.64 16.46
C THR A 156 -3.37 10.50 17.48
N ALA A 157 -2.49 10.43 18.47
CA ALA A 157 -2.58 9.44 19.53
C ALA A 157 -3.87 9.60 20.36
N ARG A 158 -4.22 10.84 20.76
CA ARG A 158 -5.47 11.13 21.48
C ARG A 158 -6.72 10.76 20.68
N SER A 159 -6.68 10.90 19.35
CA SER A 159 -7.76 10.52 18.46
C SER A 159 -7.82 9.00 18.19
N GLY A 160 -6.87 8.23 18.70
CA GLY A 160 -6.79 6.77 18.52
C GLY A 160 -6.35 6.33 17.12
N LEU A 161 -5.95 7.28 16.26
CA LEU A 161 -5.46 7.01 14.93
C LEU A 161 -3.97 6.61 14.94
N LEU A 162 -3.52 6.06 13.83
CA LEU A 162 -2.12 5.72 13.58
C LEU A 162 -1.45 6.88 12.83
N PRO A 163 -0.33 7.45 13.30
CA PRO A 163 0.47 8.33 12.47
C PRO A 163 1.28 7.50 11.46
N THR A 164 1.17 7.82 10.17
CA THR A 164 1.99 7.24 9.10
C THR A 164 2.99 8.27 8.63
N ILE A 165 4.26 7.91 8.60
CA ILE A 165 5.40 8.85 8.59
C ILE A 165 6.29 8.66 7.38
N HIS A 166 6.40 9.68 6.55
CA HIS A 166 7.51 9.85 5.63
C HIS A 166 8.70 10.43 6.40
N ALA A 167 9.67 9.60 6.70
CA ALA A 167 10.76 9.96 7.58
C ALA A 167 12.02 10.38 6.81
N GLU A 168 12.19 11.67 6.59
CA GLU A 168 13.45 12.26 6.08
C GLU A 168 13.70 13.61 6.76
N ASP A 169 14.95 13.86 7.13
CA ASP A 169 15.36 15.06 7.88
C ASP A 169 15.66 16.23 6.94
N ARG A 170 14.99 17.38 7.17
CA ARG A 170 15.12 18.58 6.34
C ARG A 170 16.55 19.12 6.29
N GLU A 171 17.20 19.24 7.44
CA GLU A 171 18.53 19.86 7.52
C GLU A 171 19.56 19.03 6.75
N VAL A 172 19.53 17.70 6.97
CA VAL A 172 20.41 16.77 6.25
C VAL A 172 20.19 16.86 4.74
N ILE A 173 18.93 16.93 4.29
CA ILE A 173 18.62 17.08 2.85
C ILE A 173 19.16 18.41 2.32
N GLN A 174 18.93 19.53 2.99
CA GLN A 174 19.39 20.84 2.56
C GLN A 174 20.91 20.92 2.48
N GLU A 175 21.63 20.47 3.53
CA GLU A 175 23.10 20.43 3.58
C GLU A 175 23.69 19.64 2.41
N ASN A 176 23.06 18.53 2.02
CA ASN A 176 23.57 17.66 0.96
C ASN A 176 23.08 18.07 -0.44
N THR A 177 21.97 18.78 -0.56
CA THR A 177 21.45 19.26 -1.85
C THR A 177 22.23 20.48 -2.34
N GLU A 178 22.58 21.41 -1.45
CA GLU A 178 23.19 22.70 -1.83
C GLU A 178 24.45 22.56 -2.69
N PRO A 179 25.43 21.69 -2.36
CA PRO A 179 26.62 21.50 -3.19
C PRO A 179 26.34 20.87 -4.56
N LEU A 180 25.18 20.23 -4.75
CA LEU A 180 24.81 19.47 -5.93
C LEU A 180 23.85 20.21 -6.86
N ARG A 181 23.36 21.38 -6.44
CA ARG A 181 22.24 22.09 -7.08
C ARG A 181 22.46 22.43 -8.56
N ASP A 182 23.71 22.70 -8.95
CA ASP A 182 24.07 23.03 -10.34
C ASP A 182 24.39 21.81 -11.21
N MET A 183 24.43 20.63 -10.62
CA MET A 183 24.64 19.36 -11.30
C MET A 183 23.32 18.74 -11.74
N ARG A 184 23.32 17.90 -12.80
CA ARG A 184 22.09 17.36 -13.41
C ARG A 184 22.08 15.84 -13.53
N GLU A 185 23.12 15.15 -13.09
CA GLU A 185 23.20 13.69 -13.11
C GLU A 185 22.15 13.08 -12.16
N PRO A 186 21.24 12.22 -12.65
CA PRO A 186 20.14 11.70 -11.84
C PRO A 186 20.58 10.96 -10.56
N GLU A 187 21.71 10.26 -10.58
CA GLU A 187 22.25 9.54 -9.42
C GLU A 187 22.61 10.44 -8.23
N LEU A 188 22.81 11.74 -8.46
CA LEU A 188 23.10 12.71 -7.41
C LEU A 188 21.93 12.89 -6.44
N TYR A 189 20.73 12.59 -6.89
CA TYR A 189 19.53 12.67 -6.03
C TYR A 189 19.65 11.76 -4.79
N SER A 190 20.23 10.58 -4.96
CA SER A 190 20.50 9.68 -3.83
C SER A 190 21.57 10.23 -2.86
N LEU A 191 22.46 11.11 -3.32
CA LEU A 191 23.44 11.79 -2.48
C LEU A 191 22.84 13.00 -1.75
N ALA A 192 21.93 13.71 -2.41
CA ALA A 192 21.21 14.84 -1.82
C ALA A 192 20.29 14.40 -0.65
N ARG A 193 19.81 13.17 -0.68
CA ARG A 193 18.92 12.56 0.34
C ARG A 193 19.57 11.28 0.90
N PRO A 194 20.69 11.39 1.64
CA PRO A 194 21.48 10.24 2.10
C PRO A 194 20.72 9.40 3.15
N ASN A 195 21.20 8.18 3.40
CA ASN A 195 20.63 7.27 4.42
C ASN A 195 20.46 7.95 5.79
N ARG A 196 21.43 8.84 6.16
CA ARG A 196 21.36 9.60 7.41
C ARG A 196 20.11 10.48 7.53
N ALA A 197 19.55 10.95 6.41
CA ALA A 197 18.32 11.76 6.43
C ALA A 197 17.11 10.92 6.92
N GLU A 198 16.99 9.69 6.44
CA GLU A 198 15.94 8.75 6.89
C GLU A 198 16.20 8.33 8.35
N ALA A 199 17.41 7.90 8.66
CA ALA A 199 17.75 7.41 10.01
C ALA A 199 17.52 8.48 11.11
N LYS A 200 17.96 9.74 10.88
CA LYS A 200 17.78 10.85 11.83
C LYS A 200 16.29 11.16 12.06
N ALA A 201 15.48 11.15 10.99
CA ALA A 201 14.04 11.39 11.11
C ALA A 201 13.32 10.25 11.83
N ILE A 202 13.65 8.99 11.53
CA ILE A 202 13.09 7.82 12.24
C ILE A 202 13.45 7.90 13.73
N GLU A 203 14.71 8.16 14.08
CA GLU A 203 15.14 8.29 15.46
C GLU A 203 14.37 9.40 16.20
N MET A 204 14.18 10.55 15.56
CA MET A 204 13.40 11.67 16.10
C MET A 204 11.94 11.25 16.37
N VAL A 205 11.25 10.63 15.40
CA VAL A 205 9.87 10.16 15.56
C VAL A 205 9.77 9.12 16.67
N LEU A 206 10.71 8.18 16.73
CA LEU A 206 10.72 7.13 17.74
C LEU A 206 10.95 7.67 19.16
N ARG A 207 11.60 8.84 19.32
CA ARG A 207 11.67 9.53 20.64
C ARG A 207 10.34 10.19 21.02
N MET A 208 9.57 10.66 20.04
CA MET A 208 8.36 11.45 20.24
C MET A 208 7.11 10.61 20.46
N THR A 209 7.06 9.35 20.01
CA THR A 209 5.84 8.53 20.10
C THR A 209 6.12 7.06 20.40
N GLU A 210 5.13 6.41 21.04
CA GLU A 210 5.14 4.96 21.30
C GLU A 210 4.47 4.16 20.17
N ARG A 211 3.82 4.84 19.21
CA ARG A 211 3.10 4.19 18.13
C ARG A 211 3.25 4.98 16.83
N ALA A 212 3.80 4.35 15.81
CA ALA A 212 3.90 4.91 14.46
C ALA A 212 3.95 3.82 13.39
N HIS A 213 3.65 4.20 12.15
CA HIS A 213 3.94 3.40 10.97
C HIS A 213 4.95 4.18 10.10
N ILE A 214 6.11 3.58 9.84
CA ILE A 214 7.13 4.18 8.97
C ILE A 214 6.84 3.75 7.54
N CYS A 215 6.52 4.73 6.69
CA CYS A 215 6.23 4.51 5.27
C CYS A 215 7.52 4.16 4.51
N HIS A 216 7.38 3.38 3.42
CA HIS A 216 8.40 3.10 2.41
C HIS A 216 9.86 3.14 2.90
N LEU A 217 10.15 2.39 3.98
CA LEU A 217 11.49 2.28 4.56
C LEU A 217 12.52 1.89 3.49
N SER A 218 13.62 2.64 3.39
CA SER A 218 14.57 2.49 2.30
C SER A 218 15.99 2.11 2.71
N THR A 219 16.35 2.23 4.00
CA THR A 219 17.72 2.08 4.48
C THR A 219 17.91 0.97 5.50
N SER A 220 19.10 0.41 5.53
CA SER A 220 19.52 -0.56 6.57
C SER A 220 19.57 0.07 7.96
N GLU A 221 20.01 1.34 8.05
CA GLU A 221 20.06 2.09 9.30
C GLU A 221 18.65 2.33 9.87
N GLY A 222 17.70 2.75 9.03
CA GLY A 222 16.30 2.93 9.41
C GLY A 222 15.67 1.62 9.90
N LEU A 223 15.97 0.51 9.23
CA LEU A 223 15.50 -0.81 9.63
C LEU A 223 16.00 -1.21 11.02
N GLU A 224 17.28 -0.96 11.34
CA GLU A 224 17.84 -1.27 12.67
C GLU A 224 17.18 -0.42 13.78
N LEU A 225 16.86 0.85 13.51
CA LEU A 225 16.13 1.70 14.44
C LEU A 225 14.72 1.17 14.72
N VAL A 226 14.00 0.77 13.66
CA VAL A 226 12.66 0.16 13.81
C VAL A 226 12.74 -1.16 14.58
N ARG A 227 13.73 -2.02 14.28
CA ARG A 227 13.98 -3.27 15.02
C ARG A 227 14.24 -3.00 16.50
N ALA A 228 15.09 -2.03 16.82
CA ALA A 228 15.41 -1.64 18.19
C ALA A 228 14.16 -1.14 18.93
N ALA A 229 13.35 -0.30 18.29
CA ALA A 229 12.09 0.19 18.87
C ALA A 229 11.09 -0.93 19.16
N LYS A 230 10.91 -1.88 18.22
CA LYS A 230 10.07 -3.08 18.41
C LYS A 230 10.57 -3.94 19.58
N ARG A 231 11.87 -4.21 19.65
CA ARG A 231 12.47 -4.93 20.81
C ARG A 231 12.30 -4.18 22.13
N GLY A 232 12.31 -2.85 22.09
CA GLY A 232 12.03 -2.00 23.23
C GLY A 232 10.55 -1.92 23.64
N GLY A 233 9.67 -2.65 22.95
CA GLY A 233 8.24 -2.73 23.28
C GLY A 233 7.37 -1.63 22.64
N LYS A 234 7.92 -0.79 21.77
CA LYS A 234 7.14 0.21 21.04
C LYS A 234 6.24 -0.44 19.98
N ARG A 235 5.05 0.09 19.80
CA ARG A 235 4.08 -0.37 18.80
C ARG A 235 4.34 0.27 17.43
N VAL A 236 5.50 0.02 16.88
CA VAL A 236 5.95 0.56 15.60
C VAL A 236 5.80 -0.52 14.54
N SER A 237 5.30 -0.13 13.37
CA SER A 237 5.30 -0.92 12.14
C SER A 237 6.00 -0.16 11.01
N CYS A 238 6.41 -0.87 9.98
CA CYS A 238 6.97 -0.24 8.78
C CYS A 238 6.57 -1.02 7.52
N GLU A 239 6.63 -0.35 6.41
CA GLU A 239 6.44 -0.93 5.09
C GLU A 239 7.65 -0.68 4.19
N VAL A 240 7.78 -1.49 3.15
CA VAL A 240 8.78 -1.32 2.09
C VAL A 240 8.09 -1.28 0.73
N ALA A 241 8.56 -0.43 -0.17
CA ALA A 241 8.03 -0.39 -1.52
C ALA A 241 8.79 -1.34 -2.48
N PRO A 242 8.11 -1.91 -3.50
CA PRO A 242 8.75 -2.80 -4.47
C PRO A 242 9.98 -2.18 -5.14
N HIS A 243 9.97 -0.88 -5.41
CA HIS A 243 11.11 -0.21 -6.04
C HIS A 243 12.36 -0.22 -5.15
N HIS A 244 12.24 -0.14 -3.80
CA HIS A 244 13.37 -0.28 -2.88
C HIS A 244 13.90 -1.73 -2.76
N LEU A 245 13.05 -2.72 -3.04
CA LEU A 245 13.44 -4.14 -3.08
C LEU A 245 14.09 -4.55 -4.41
N LEU A 246 13.75 -3.87 -5.51
CA LEU A 246 14.11 -4.32 -6.86
C LEU A 246 15.18 -3.48 -7.54
N PHE A 247 15.31 -2.22 -7.18
CA PHE A 247 16.28 -1.28 -7.76
C PHE A 247 17.31 -0.83 -6.76
N THR A 248 18.40 -0.27 -7.27
CA THR A 248 19.45 0.42 -6.54
C THR A 248 19.81 1.73 -7.24
N LYS A 249 20.61 2.58 -6.62
CA LYS A 249 21.12 3.79 -7.25
C LYS A 249 21.92 3.56 -8.55
N ARG A 250 22.33 2.30 -8.86
CA ARG A 250 22.97 1.97 -10.14
C ARG A 250 22.00 1.98 -11.30
N ASP A 251 20.72 1.78 -11.02
CA ASP A 251 19.67 1.72 -12.05
C ASP A 251 19.34 3.11 -12.62
N TRP A 252 19.74 4.21 -11.94
CA TRP A 252 19.68 5.58 -12.45
C TRP A 252 20.28 5.71 -13.85
N ARG A 253 21.41 5.04 -14.11
CA ARG A 253 22.08 5.07 -15.42
C ARG A 253 21.22 4.55 -16.56
N ARG A 254 20.26 3.70 -16.27
CA ARG A 254 19.38 3.08 -17.28
C ARG A 254 18.07 3.84 -17.46
N GLN A 255 17.48 4.33 -16.39
CA GLN A 255 16.13 4.87 -16.39
C GLN A 255 16.07 6.36 -16.02
N GLY A 256 17.17 6.96 -15.58
CA GLY A 256 17.25 8.39 -15.29
C GLY A 256 16.20 8.84 -14.28
N THR A 257 15.64 10.01 -14.52
CA THR A 257 14.64 10.69 -13.70
C THR A 257 13.33 9.91 -13.53
N PHE A 258 13.05 8.91 -14.37
CA PHE A 258 11.92 7.98 -14.16
C PHE A 258 12.04 7.19 -12.85
N LEU A 259 13.26 7.02 -12.32
CA LEU A 259 13.48 6.40 -11.02
C LEU A 259 13.55 7.42 -9.85
N LYS A 260 13.16 8.69 -10.07
CA LYS A 260 13.05 9.64 -8.97
C LYS A 260 11.81 9.30 -8.11
N MET A 261 12.06 8.97 -6.85
CA MET A 261 11.06 8.77 -5.79
C MET A 261 11.64 9.26 -4.46
N ASN A 262 10.81 9.42 -3.46
CA ASN A 262 11.20 9.78 -2.10
C ASN A 262 10.70 8.71 -1.10
N PRO A 263 11.58 8.15 -0.26
CA PRO A 263 13.05 8.28 -0.27
C PRO A 263 13.68 7.74 -1.55
N PRO A 264 14.89 8.20 -1.94
CA PRO A 264 15.52 7.76 -3.18
C PRO A 264 16.08 6.33 -3.09
N LEU A 265 16.41 5.78 -4.25
CA LEU A 265 17.07 4.47 -4.36
C LEU A 265 18.40 4.45 -3.61
N ARG A 266 18.72 3.33 -2.97
CA ARG A 266 19.88 3.12 -2.14
C ARG A 266 20.90 2.17 -2.77
N ASP A 267 21.94 1.83 -2.01
CA ASP A 267 22.93 0.83 -2.40
C ASP A 267 22.43 -0.61 -2.25
N PHE A 268 23.20 -1.56 -2.77
CA PHE A 268 22.93 -2.99 -2.61
C PHE A 268 22.83 -3.43 -1.15
N ARG A 269 23.64 -2.86 -0.27
CA ARG A 269 23.61 -3.17 1.16
C ARG A 269 22.23 -2.89 1.77
N ASP A 270 21.65 -1.76 1.42
CA ASP A 270 20.32 -1.37 1.89
C ASP A 270 19.26 -2.31 1.33
N LYS A 271 19.28 -2.52 0.01
CA LYS A 271 18.35 -3.45 -0.65
C LYS A 271 18.41 -4.86 -0.04
N ASP A 272 19.60 -5.39 0.18
CA ASP A 272 19.77 -6.73 0.77
C ASP A 272 19.27 -6.78 2.21
N ALA A 273 19.50 -5.70 3.00
CA ALA A 273 18.96 -5.57 4.35
C ALA A 273 17.43 -5.51 4.38
N LEU A 274 16.81 -4.80 3.43
CA LEU A 274 15.35 -4.74 3.29
C LEU A 274 14.75 -6.11 2.93
N TRP A 275 15.37 -6.86 2.00
CA TRP A 275 14.96 -8.23 1.70
C TRP A 275 15.09 -9.15 2.93
N ASP A 276 16.16 -9.01 3.68
CA ASP A 276 16.38 -9.80 4.90
C ASP A 276 15.33 -9.43 5.97
N GLY A 277 15.07 -8.13 6.16
CA GLY A 277 14.03 -7.64 7.06
C GLY A 277 12.64 -8.12 6.67
N LEU A 278 12.32 -8.14 5.38
CA LEU A 278 11.06 -8.67 4.88
C LEU A 278 10.94 -10.16 5.15
N ARG A 279 11.97 -10.95 4.86
CA ARG A 279 11.99 -12.41 5.11
C ARG A 279 11.80 -12.76 6.58
N ARG A 280 12.41 -12.01 7.48
CA ARG A 280 12.36 -12.24 8.94
C ARG A 280 11.09 -11.71 9.60
N GLY A 281 10.31 -10.87 8.90
CA GLY A 281 9.13 -10.22 9.46
C GLY A 281 9.43 -8.95 10.29
N ASP A 282 10.65 -8.41 10.20
CA ASP A 282 11.01 -7.12 10.81
C ASP A 282 10.34 -5.96 10.09
N ILE A 283 10.18 -6.06 8.76
CA ILE A 283 9.34 -5.20 7.94
C ILE A 283 7.94 -5.83 7.93
N ASP A 284 6.93 -5.10 8.33
CA ASP A 284 5.57 -5.61 8.53
C ASP A 284 4.83 -5.80 7.21
N ALA A 285 4.91 -4.83 6.31
CA ALA A 285 4.12 -4.77 5.08
C ALA A 285 4.96 -4.47 3.85
N VAL A 286 4.43 -4.85 2.69
CA VAL A 286 4.82 -4.25 1.40
C VAL A 286 3.66 -3.38 0.95
N ALA A 287 3.94 -2.13 0.61
CA ALA A 287 3.01 -1.19 0.02
C ALA A 287 3.58 -0.63 -1.28
N SER A 288 2.73 -0.30 -2.24
CA SER A 288 3.21 0.06 -3.57
C SER A 288 3.90 1.41 -3.64
N ASP A 289 3.51 2.34 -2.79
CA ASP A 289 3.77 3.76 -2.93
C ASP A 289 3.45 4.22 -4.38
N HIS A 290 2.28 3.79 -4.86
CA HIS A 290 1.81 4.14 -6.19
C HIS A 290 1.60 5.64 -6.29
N ALA A 291 2.55 6.32 -6.92
CA ALA A 291 2.62 7.77 -7.03
C ALA A 291 2.87 8.20 -8.48
N PRO A 292 1.86 8.08 -9.36
CA PRO A 292 1.98 8.31 -10.79
C PRO A 292 2.21 9.78 -11.14
N HIS A 293 2.98 9.98 -12.19
CA HIS A 293 3.24 11.26 -12.86
C HIS A 293 3.31 11.02 -14.37
N LEU A 294 3.05 12.06 -15.17
CA LEU A 294 3.12 11.93 -16.61
C LEU A 294 4.56 11.73 -17.11
N PRO A 295 4.76 11.02 -18.23
CA PRO A 295 6.10 10.84 -18.81
C PRO A 295 6.81 12.16 -19.11
N GLU A 296 6.07 13.20 -19.51
CA GLU A 296 6.59 14.55 -19.79
C GLU A 296 7.21 15.16 -18.54
N GLU A 297 6.51 15.09 -17.40
CA GLU A 297 6.99 15.59 -16.10
C GLU A 297 8.23 14.82 -15.62
N LYS A 298 8.29 13.52 -15.91
CA LYS A 298 9.43 12.67 -15.52
C LYS A 298 10.67 12.90 -16.41
N ARG A 299 10.55 13.55 -17.56
CA ARG A 299 11.68 13.88 -18.45
C ARG A 299 12.40 15.18 -18.08
N ASP A 300 11.88 15.95 -17.15
CA ASP A 300 12.56 17.12 -16.60
C ASP A 300 13.91 16.75 -15.96
N ASP A 301 14.70 17.75 -15.64
CA ASP A 301 15.95 17.50 -14.94
C ASP A 301 15.71 16.91 -13.53
N ILE A 302 16.77 16.39 -12.91
CA ILE A 302 16.64 15.65 -11.66
C ILE A 302 16.05 16.49 -10.51
N TRP A 303 16.20 17.80 -10.54
CA TRP A 303 15.67 18.66 -9.48
C TRP A 303 14.19 18.99 -9.71
N ASP A 304 13.76 19.17 -10.95
CA ASP A 304 12.41 19.59 -11.34
C ASP A 304 11.45 18.38 -11.55
N ALA A 305 11.96 17.25 -12.07
CA ALA A 305 11.15 16.04 -12.21
C ALA A 305 10.48 15.66 -10.87
N PRO A 306 9.16 15.40 -10.84
CA PRO A 306 8.45 15.06 -9.61
C PRO A 306 8.83 13.66 -9.12
N PRO A 307 8.94 13.45 -7.78
CA PRO A 307 9.21 12.13 -7.20
C PRO A 307 7.95 11.26 -7.18
N GLY A 308 8.07 10.01 -7.60
CA GLY A 308 7.01 9.01 -7.59
C GLY A 308 7.03 8.12 -8.84
N VAL A 309 6.52 6.91 -8.67
CA VAL A 309 6.42 5.89 -9.74
C VAL A 309 5.09 5.13 -9.62
N PRO A 310 4.48 4.67 -10.71
CA PRO A 310 3.33 3.77 -10.64
C PRO A 310 3.76 2.38 -10.16
N GLY A 311 2.97 1.75 -9.27
CA GLY A 311 3.36 0.50 -8.63
C GLY A 311 2.23 -0.44 -8.19
N VAL A 312 1.00 0.03 -7.99
CA VAL A 312 -0.09 -0.76 -7.38
C VAL A 312 -0.42 -2.03 -8.18
N GLU A 313 -0.47 -1.94 -9.51
CA GLU A 313 -0.78 -3.07 -10.38
C GLU A 313 0.32 -4.14 -10.41
N THR A 314 1.57 -3.73 -10.20
CA THR A 314 2.73 -4.62 -10.34
C THR A 314 3.25 -5.18 -9.01
N MET A 315 2.77 -4.69 -7.87
CA MET A 315 3.25 -5.06 -6.54
C MET A 315 3.14 -6.56 -6.26
N LEU A 316 1.93 -7.11 -6.19
CA LEU A 316 1.71 -8.55 -5.97
C LEU A 316 2.33 -9.40 -7.09
N PRO A 317 2.14 -9.07 -8.40
CA PRO A 317 2.74 -9.82 -9.51
C PRO A 317 4.26 -9.96 -9.44
N LEU A 318 4.99 -8.93 -9.04
CA LEU A 318 6.45 -8.97 -8.86
C LEU A 318 6.87 -9.82 -7.67
N LEU A 319 6.15 -9.74 -6.54
CA LEU A 319 6.47 -10.54 -5.35
C LEU A 319 6.15 -12.02 -5.55
N LEU A 320 5.19 -12.37 -6.39
CA LEU A 320 4.95 -13.76 -6.80
C LEU A 320 6.15 -14.36 -7.55
N ILE A 321 6.87 -13.55 -8.34
CA ILE A 321 8.14 -13.98 -8.95
C ILE A 321 9.23 -14.16 -7.88
N ALA A 322 9.28 -13.32 -6.87
CA ALA A 322 10.21 -13.50 -5.76
C ALA A 322 9.94 -14.81 -5.00
N VAL A 323 8.67 -15.18 -4.80
CA VAL A 323 8.27 -16.47 -4.23
C VAL A 323 8.69 -17.62 -5.14
N ARG A 324 8.41 -17.53 -6.42
CA ARG A 324 8.79 -18.56 -7.42
C ARG A 324 10.29 -18.78 -7.49
N SER A 325 11.07 -17.72 -7.26
CA SER A 325 12.54 -17.75 -7.24
C SER A 325 13.12 -18.12 -5.87
N ASN A 326 12.30 -18.53 -4.90
CA ASN A 326 12.67 -18.83 -3.52
C ASN A 326 13.37 -17.67 -2.76
N LEU A 327 13.17 -16.45 -3.21
CA LEU A 327 13.69 -15.26 -2.53
C LEU A 327 12.81 -14.89 -1.32
N LEU A 328 11.52 -15.24 -1.36
CA LEU A 328 10.54 -15.02 -0.30
C LEU A 328 9.65 -16.27 -0.17
N SER A 329 9.24 -16.65 1.04
CA SER A 329 8.23 -17.70 1.20
C SER A 329 6.84 -17.17 0.83
N LEU A 330 5.96 -18.05 0.34
CA LEU A 330 4.58 -17.70 0.04
C LEU A 330 3.85 -17.17 1.29
N ASP A 331 4.04 -17.84 2.43
CA ASP A 331 3.45 -17.45 3.71
C ASP A 331 3.85 -16.02 4.10
N ARG A 332 5.14 -15.70 4.02
CA ARG A 332 5.64 -14.36 4.34
C ARG A 332 5.16 -13.30 3.36
N MET A 333 5.04 -13.64 2.06
CA MET A 333 4.48 -12.73 1.06
C MET A 333 3.01 -12.40 1.38
N VAL A 334 2.18 -13.43 1.61
CA VAL A 334 0.77 -13.23 1.97
C VAL A 334 0.63 -12.46 3.27
N ASP A 335 1.49 -12.74 4.25
CA ASP A 335 1.54 -11.99 5.49
C ASP A 335 1.79 -10.50 5.24
N ALA A 336 2.81 -10.17 4.45
CA ALA A 336 3.23 -8.80 4.19
C ALA A 336 2.30 -8.01 3.25
N LEU A 337 1.60 -8.69 2.34
CA LEU A 337 0.71 -8.04 1.36
C LEU A 337 -0.76 -8.01 1.77
N SER A 338 -1.18 -8.89 2.69
CA SER A 338 -2.60 -9.02 3.00
C SER A 338 -2.89 -8.98 4.50
N ARG A 339 -2.35 -9.93 5.29
CA ARG A 339 -2.72 -10.08 6.70
C ARG A 339 -2.23 -8.90 7.57
N ARG A 340 -0.95 -8.60 7.53
CA ARG A 340 -0.36 -7.52 8.35
C ARG A 340 -0.86 -6.13 7.99
N PRO A 341 -0.98 -5.75 6.70
CA PRO A 341 -1.64 -4.51 6.32
C PRO A 341 -3.06 -4.38 6.90
N ALA A 342 -3.89 -5.42 6.78
CA ALA A 342 -5.23 -5.41 7.35
C ALA A 342 -5.22 -5.28 8.89
N GLU A 343 -4.28 -5.94 9.59
CA GLU A 343 -4.11 -5.82 11.04
C GLU A 343 -3.67 -4.42 11.47
N ILE A 344 -2.71 -3.81 10.77
CA ILE A 344 -2.24 -2.43 11.05
C ILE A 344 -3.39 -1.44 11.00
N LEU A 345 -4.30 -1.58 10.03
CA LEU A 345 -5.49 -0.74 9.88
C LEU A 345 -6.68 -1.20 10.74
N GLY A 346 -6.61 -2.37 11.37
CA GLY A 346 -7.70 -2.96 12.11
C GLY A 346 -8.87 -3.44 11.25
N LEU A 347 -8.66 -3.82 9.99
CA LEU A 347 -9.66 -4.34 9.06
C LEU A 347 -9.96 -5.81 9.37
N ALA A 348 -10.91 -6.07 10.24
CA ALA A 348 -11.14 -7.40 10.81
C ALA A 348 -11.64 -8.46 9.82
N SER A 349 -12.26 -8.06 8.70
CA SER A 349 -12.80 -8.98 7.69
C SER A 349 -11.90 -9.13 6.44
N LYS A 350 -10.75 -8.45 6.39
CA LYS A 350 -9.84 -8.39 5.24
C LYS A 350 -8.52 -9.14 5.48
N GLY A 351 -7.77 -9.38 4.42
CA GLY A 351 -6.40 -9.85 4.45
C GLY A 351 -6.19 -11.34 4.72
N ARG A 352 -7.26 -12.13 4.83
CA ARG A 352 -7.19 -13.59 5.08
C ARG A 352 -8.32 -14.33 4.36
N ILE A 353 -8.06 -15.58 3.98
CA ILE A 353 -9.10 -16.54 3.62
C ILE A 353 -9.47 -17.33 4.88
N GLY A 354 -10.73 -17.26 5.28
CA GLY A 354 -11.27 -17.96 6.44
C GLY A 354 -12.78 -17.78 6.55
N VAL A 355 -13.47 -18.70 7.20
CA VAL A 355 -14.93 -18.65 7.35
C VAL A 355 -15.35 -17.34 8.04
N GLY A 356 -16.32 -16.63 7.44
CA GLY A 356 -16.82 -15.34 7.89
C GLY A 356 -16.03 -14.13 7.41
N MET A 357 -14.85 -14.31 6.82
CA MET A 357 -14.05 -13.23 6.19
C MET A 357 -14.71 -12.82 4.87
N ASP A 358 -14.46 -11.59 4.44
CA ASP A 358 -14.86 -11.15 3.10
C ASP A 358 -14.13 -12.00 2.06
N ALA A 359 -14.84 -12.41 1.03
CA ALA A 359 -14.26 -13.22 -0.05
C ALA A 359 -13.52 -12.31 -1.04
N ASP A 360 -12.42 -11.74 -0.57
CA ASP A 360 -11.48 -10.93 -1.34
C ASP A 360 -10.33 -11.82 -1.78
N LEU A 361 -10.27 -12.13 -3.07
CA LEU A 361 -9.41 -13.19 -3.59
C LEU A 361 -8.63 -12.71 -4.82
N ALA A 362 -7.38 -13.17 -4.91
CA ALA A 362 -6.57 -13.15 -6.13
C ALA A 362 -6.35 -14.59 -6.58
N ILE A 363 -6.82 -14.94 -7.79
CA ILE A 363 -6.71 -16.28 -8.39
C ILE A 363 -5.68 -16.22 -9.49
N ILE A 364 -4.59 -16.98 -9.35
CA ILE A 364 -3.38 -16.87 -10.16
C ILE A 364 -3.02 -18.21 -10.79
N ASP A 365 -2.72 -18.22 -12.10
CA ASP A 365 -2.04 -19.36 -12.74
C ASP A 365 -0.52 -19.24 -12.50
N PRO A 366 0.07 -20.11 -11.67
CA PRO A 366 1.50 -20.02 -11.34
C PRO A 366 2.43 -20.29 -12.53
N ARG A 367 1.88 -20.75 -13.67
CA ARG A 367 2.62 -21.04 -14.91
C ARG A 367 2.64 -19.85 -15.87
N ALA A 368 1.71 -18.90 -15.71
CA ALA A 368 1.44 -17.80 -16.63
C ALA A 368 2.34 -16.57 -16.40
N ALA A 369 3.61 -16.77 -15.99
CA ALA A 369 4.54 -15.64 -15.84
C ALA A 369 4.82 -14.98 -17.20
N SER A 370 4.56 -13.68 -17.29
CA SER A 370 4.78 -12.85 -18.48
C SER A 370 5.70 -11.67 -18.19
N GLU A 371 6.15 -10.98 -19.20
CA GLU A 371 6.82 -9.69 -19.06
C GLU A 371 5.79 -8.59 -18.82
N ILE A 372 6.13 -7.65 -17.94
CA ILE A 372 5.35 -6.43 -17.75
C ILE A 372 5.50 -5.59 -19.02
N LYS A 373 4.37 -5.19 -19.60
CA LYS A 373 4.28 -4.31 -20.75
C LYS A 373 3.34 -3.17 -20.46
N VAL A 374 3.78 -1.95 -20.72
CA VAL A 374 3.00 -0.72 -20.45
C VAL A 374 1.62 -0.76 -21.10
N ASP A 375 1.53 -1.24 -22.35
CA ASP A 375 0.29 -1.33 -23.11
C ASP A 375 -0.76 -2.30 -22.54
N ARG A 376 -0.42 -3.03 -21.47
CA ARG A 376 -1.30 -3.94 -20.72
C ARG A 376 -1.63 -3.45 -19.30
N LEU A 377 -1.07 -2.30 -18.90
CA LEU A 377 -1.32 -1.72 -17.58
C LEU A 377 -2.43 -0.65 -17.67
N HIS A 378 -3.07 -0.38 -16.55
CA HIS A 378 -4.30 0.42 -16.48
C HIS A 378 -4.08 1.81 -15.87
N SER A 379 -2.86 2.11 -15.36
CA SER A 379 -2.57 3.43 -14.77
C SER A 379 -2.62 4.53 -15.80
N GLY A 380 -3.22 5.65 -15.44
CA GLY A 380 -3.24 6.87 -16.25
C GLY A 380 -1.86 7.47 -16.53
N ALA A 381 -0.83 7.01 -15.81
CA ALA A 381 0.55 7.44 -16.05
C ALA A 381 1.15 6.95 -17.40
N GLU A 382 0.62 5.86 -17.95
CA GLU A 382 1.06 5.27 -19.22
C GLU A 382 2.56 4.90 -19.29
N TRP A 383 3.16 4.56 -18.15
CA TRP A 383 4.52 4.03 -18.02
C TRP A 383 4.70 3.24 -16.73
N THR A 384 5.80 2.51 -16.63
CA THR A 384 6.19 1.81 -15.40
C THR A 384 7.71 1.68 -15.30
N PRO A 385 8.32 1.77 -14.10
CA PRO A 385 9.75 1.48 -13.94
C PRO A 385 10.06 -0.01 -14.09
N TYR A 386 9.04 -0.86 -14.13
CA TYR A 386 9.18 -2.32 -14.14
C TYR A 386 9.04 -2.94 -15.54
N GLU A 387 8.97 -2.14 -16.61
CA GLU A 387 8.87 -2.61 -17.99
C GLU A 387 9.90 -3.72 -18.30
N GLY A 388 9.45 -4.81 -18.95
CA GLY A 388 10.27 -5.96 -19.29
C GLY A 388 10.62 -6.91 -18.14
N ARG A 389 10.26 -6.59 -16.89
CA ARG A 389 10.42 -7.53 -15.77
C ARG A 389 9.35 -8.62 -15.83
N ARG A 390 9.71 -9.81 -15.38
CA ARG A 390 8.74 -10.91 -15.27
C ARG A 390 7.81 -10.69 -14.08
N ALA A 391 6.53 -11.01 -14.28
CA ALA A 391 5.48 -10.89 -13.27
C ALA A 391 4.46 -12.03 -13.41
N LEU A 392 3.68 -12.29 -12.35
CA LEU A 392 2.56 -13.24 -12.34
C LEU A 392 1.29 -12.48 -11.99
N PHE A 393 0.57 -12.00 -13.00
CA PHE A 393 -0.69 -11.29 -12.79
C PHE A 393 -1.81 -12.25 -12.39
N PRO A 394 -2.75 -11.81 -11.53
CA PRO A 394 -3.98 -12.56 -11.28
C PRO A 394 -4.77 -12.74 -12.58
N LYS A 395 -5.33 -13.93 -12.74
CA LYS A 395 -6.31 -14.18 -13.81
C LYS A 395 -7.71 -13.69 -13.43
N ILE A 396 -8.01 -13.76 -12.12
CA ILE A 396 -9.30 -13.30 -11.58
C ILE A 396 -9.01 -12.59 -10.27
N THR A 397 -9.61 -11.42 -10.08
CA THR A 397 -9.67 -10.73 -8.78
C THR A 397 -11.11 -10.61 -8.34
N MET A 398 -11.37 -11.01 -7.09
CA MET A 398 -12.70 -10.94 -6.48
C MET A 398 -12.68 -10.04 -5.26
N ILE A 399 -13.75 -9.26 -5.08
CA ILE A 399 -13.98 -8.45 -3.88
C ILE A 399 -15.37 -8.77 -3.35
N ARG A 400 -15.43 -9.16 -2.08
CA ARG A 400 -16.69 -9.58 -1.44
C ARG A 400 -17.46 -10.60 -2.28
N GLY A 401 -16.72 -11.58 -2.80
CA GLY A 401 -17.28 -12.68 -3.59
C GLY A 401 -17.73 -12.34 -5.01
N GLU A 402 -17.64 -11.10 -5.44
CA GLU A 402 -17.92 -10.68 -6.82
C GLU A 402 -16.63 -10.65 -7.63
N VAL A 403 -16.68 -11.16 -8.87
CA VAL A 403 -15.59 -11.02 -9.83
C VAL A 403 -15.54 -9.56 -10.28
N VAL A 404 -14.44 -8.88 -9.97
CA VAL A 404 -14.24 -7.47 -10.33
C VAL A 404 -13.29 -7.29 -11.50
N TYR A 405 -12.42 -8.26 -11.73
CA TYR A 405 -11.47 -8.28 -12.85
C TYR A 405 -11.24 -9.73 -13.28
N SER A 406 -11.28 -10.00 -14.57
CA SER A 406 -11.06 -11.33 -15.14
C SER A 406 -10.63 -11.24 -16.60
N ASP A 407 -9.66 -12.09 -16.99
CA ASP A 407 -9.21 -12.24 -18.38
C ASP A 407 -8.83 -10.90 -19.04
N ASP A 408 -8.08 -10.08 -18.32
CA ASP A 408 -7.61 -8.73 -18.71
C ASP A 408 -8.74 -7.69 -18.90
N GLU A 409 -9.94 -7.93 -18.34
CA GLU A 409 -11.07 -7.03 -18.42
C GLU A 409 -11.65 -6.66 -17.04
N LEU A 410 -11.99 -5.39 -16.88
CA LEU A 410 -12.72 -4.89 -15.71
C LEU A 410 -14.20 -5.30 -15.80
N ALA A 411 -14.65 -6.12 -14.83
CA ALA A 411 -16.04 -6.57 -14.73
C ALA A 411 -16.89 -5.68 -13.81
N ALA A 412 -16.27 -4.99 -12.86
CA ALA A 412 -16.97 -4.11 -11.93
C ALA A 412 -17.27 -2.74 -12.56
N ARG A 413 -18.36 -2.12 -12.09
CA ARG A 413 -18.70 -0.74 -12.48
C ARG A 413 -18.08 0.27 -11.52
N PRO A 414 -17.77 1.49 -11.94
CA PRO A 414 -17.40 2.58 -11.04
C PRO A 414 -18.38 2.71 -9.87
N GLY A 415 -17.87 2.92 -8.67
CA GLY A 415 -18.65 2.96 -7.43
C GLY A 415 -18.96 1.58 -6.81
N PHE A 416 -18.36 0.50 -7.32
CA PHE A 416 -18.47 -0.83 -6.68
C PHE A 416 -17.73 -0.90 -5.35
N GLY A 417 -16.58 -0.23 -5.25
CA GLY A 417 -15.75 -0.16 -4.05
C GLY A 417 -16.48 0.47 -2.86
N ARG A 418 -16.12 0.05 -1.66
CA ARG A 418 -16.74 0.57 -0.42
C ARG A 418 -15.70 1.22 0.46
N LYS A 419 -16.06 2.36 1.05
CA LYS A 419 -15.29 2.91 2.15
C LYS A 419 -15.29 1.95 3.34
N LEU A 420 -14.11 1.59 3.79
CA LEU A 420 -13.94 0.79 5.00
C LEU A 420 -13.83 1.71 6.24
N PRO A 421 -14.35 1.28 7.40
CA PRO A 421 -14.33 2.10 8.60
C PRO A 421 -12.92 2.19 9.17
N GLY A 422 -12.44 3.40 9.39
CA GLY A 422 -11.21 3.64 10.16
C GLY A 422 -11.36 3.25 11.64
N PRO A 423 -10.23 3.05 12.35
CA PRO A 423 -10.22 2.57 13.74
C PRO A 423 -10.94 3.52 14.72
N GLY A 424 -11.00 4.83 14.45
CA GLY A 424 -11.66 5.84 15.28
C GLY A 424 -13.17 5.62 15.44
N ARG A 425 -13.87 5.24 14.37
CA ARG A 425 -15.32 4.96 14.43
C ARG A 425 -15.69 3.71 15.25
N ARG A 426 -14.79 2.72 15.31
CA ARG A 426 -15.05 1.48 16.08
C ARG A 426 -15.06 1.71 17.59
N LYS A 427 -14.27 2.64 18.12
CA LYS A 427 -14.31 3.01 19.54
C LYS A 427 -15.59 3.75 19.90
N MET A 428 -16.08 4.65 19.02
CA MET A 428 -17.32 5.41 19.26
C MET A 428 -18.58 4.53 19.19
N ALA A 429 -18.61 3.51 18.33
CA ALA A 429 -19.73 2.56 18.26
C ALA A 429 -19.82 1.59 19.46
N ARG A 430 -18.75 1.45 20.27
CA ARG A 430 -18.76 0.68 21.51
C ARG A 430 -19.21 1.48 22.74
N PHE A 431 -19.30 2.79 22.64
CA PHE A 431 -19.91 3.67 23.62
C PHE A 431 -21.25 4.16 23.04
N GLY A 432 -22.22 3.25 22.95
CA GLY A 432 -23.63 3.64 22.85
C GLY A 432 -24.01 4.48 24.10
N PRO A 433 -25.08 5.31 24.02
CA PRO A 433 -25.49 6.11 25.17
C PRO A 433 -25.72 5.17 26.35
N GLY A 434 -24.89 5.32 27.38
CA GLY A 434 -25.09 4.67 28.64
C GLY A 434 -26.48 5.04 29.14
N GLU A 435 -27.25 4.02 29.52
CA GLU A 435 -28.42 4.16 30.33
C GLU A 435 -28.03 5.00 31.57
N GLU A 436 -28.65 6.18 31.69
CA GLU A 436 -28.72 6.90 32.94
C GLU A 436 -29.54 5.99 33.87
N GLU A 437 -28.88 5.26 34.75
CA GLU A 437 -29.53 4.67 35.93
C GLU A 437 -29.77 5.78 36.97
N GLU A 438 -31.02 5.84 37.40
CA GLU A 438 -31.57 6.68 38.47
C GLU A 438 -30.82 6.62 39.82
#